data_f8b0df110d56b5c2c9b923d6bed68bf2
#
_entry.id   f8b0df110d56b5c2c9b923d6bed68bf2
#
_cell.length_a   1.000
_cell.length_b   1.000
_cell.length_c   1.000
_cell.angle_alpha   90.00
_cell.angle_beta   90.00
_cell.angle_gamma   90.00
#
_symmetry.space_group_name_H-M   'P 1'
#
loop_
_entity.id
_entity.type
_entity.pdbx_description
1 polymer ?
#
loop_
_entity_poly.entity_id
_entity_poly.type
_entity_poly.pdbx_seq_one_letter_code
_entity_poly.pdbx_strand_id
1 'polypeptide(L)'
;MKRSILFLAISLGLALPAAAQKKYDPGASDREIKIGNTNPYSGPASAYGTIGKSIAAYFKMVNDQGGINGRKINFISYDDGYSPPRTVEMARKLVEQDQVLFMFQTLGTPSNTAIHKYMNMKKVPQMMVATGATKWNDPKGNPWTMGWQPNYQGEAQIYAQHIIKTKPDAKIAVLYQNDDYGKDYLKGLHDGLGAKKSMIVKEVSYEVSDPTVDSQIVQLAASGADVFINITTPKFAAQAIRKAYDIGWKPVQYLNNVSIGIGSVLTPAGLDKSVGLLTVAYLKEPNDKQFENDAAMTQWREFMKKYYPDGSLIDNLNVYGYSVGQTIAQVLKQCGDNLTRENVMRQAANIKRYRVDTLLPGVLVDTGADDFAPIESVQLQRFNGKEWIRFGEVMGGR
;
A
#
# COMPACT_ATOMS: atom_id res chain seq x y z
N MET A 1 -60.79 -40.54 -52.21
CA MET A 1 -59.40 -40.23 -51.85
C MET A 1 -59.37 -38.89 -51.09
N LYS A 2 -59.27 -38.95 -49.75
CA LYS A 2 -59.17 -37.73 -48.86
C LYS A 2 -57.73 -37.63 -48.41
N ARG A 3 -57.05 -36.57 -48.81
CA ARG A 3 -55.67 -36.24 -48.32
C ARG A 3 -55.77 -35.40 -47.06
N SER A 4 -55.34 -35.95 -45.91
CA SER A 4 -55.14 -35.21 -44.69
C SER A 4 -53.77 -34.54 -44.67
N ILE A 5 -53.76 -33.20 -44.57
CA ILE A 5 -52.53 -32.39 -44.38
C ILE A 5 -52.28 -32.24 -42.90
N LEU A 6 -51.16 -32.78 -42.43
CA LEU A 6 -50.70 -32.68 -41.03
C LEU A 6 -49.86 -31.39 -40.92
N PHE A 7 -50.37 -30.41 -40.17
CA PHE A 7 -49.61 -29.21 -39.83
C PHE A 7 -48.68 -29.49 -38.62
N LEU A 8 -47.36 -29.48 -38.87
CA LEU A 8 -46.35 -29.56 -37.85
C LEU A 8 -46.06 -28.15 -37.30
N ALA A 9 -46.57 -27.83 -36.10
CA ALA A 9 -46.29 -26.57 -35.45
C ALA A 9 -44.89 -26.65 -34.80
N ILE A 10 -43.89 -25.97 -35.35
CA ILE A 10 -42.56 -25.80 -34.78
C ILE A 10 -42.66 -24.65 -33.75
N SER A 11 -42.73 -24.99 -32.47
CA SER A 11 -42.61 -24.03 -31.36
C SER A 11 -41.14 -23.64 -31.19
N LEU A 12 -40.77 -22.46 -31.69
CA LEU A 12 -39.46 -21.84 -31.43
C LEU A 12 -39.46 -21.35 -29.95
N GLY A 13 -38.89 -22.13 -29.04
CA GLY A 13 -38.66 -21.72 -27.68
C GLY A 13 -37.56 -20.64 -27.62
N LEU A 14 -37.95 -19.40 -27.42
CA LEU A 14 -37.05 -18.32 -27.08
C LEU A 14 -36.42 -18.64 -25.70
N ALA A 15 -35.22 -19.20 -25.71
CA ALA A 15 -34.40 -19.29 -24.48
C ALA A 15 -34.01 -17.87 -24.07
N LEU A 16 -34.74 -17.27 -23.13
CA LEU A 16 -34.32 -16.07 -22.46
C LEU A 16 -33.01 -16.40 -21.73
N PRO A 17 -31.94 -15.57 -21.85
CA PRO A 17 -30.75 -15.76 -21.07
C PRO A 17 -31.15 -15.70 -19.59
N ALA A 18 -30.89 -16.76 -18.83
CA ALA A 18 -31.09 -16.76 -17.39
C ALA A 18 -30.21 -15.64 -16.81
N ALA A 19 -30.85 -14.56 -16.36
CA ALA A 19 -30.15 -13.50 -15.65
C ALA A 19 -29.44 -14.14 -14.45
N ALA A 20 -28.13 -14.01 -14.39
CA ALA A 20 -27.37 -14.57 -13.28
C ALA A 20 -27.94 -14.01 -11.96
N GLN A 21 -28.35 -14.91 -11.06
CA GLN A 21 -28.98 -14.51 -9.81
C GLN A 21 -28.01 -13.66 -9.00
N LYS A 22 -28.43 -12.44 -8.65
CA LYS A 22 -27.68 -11.53 -7.80
C LYS A 22 -27.42 -12.18 -6.43
N LYS A 23 -26.18 -12.06 -5.94
CA LYS A 23 -25.76 -12.61 -4.64
C LYS A 23 -25.03 -11.55 -3.84
N TYR A 24 -25.50 -11.29 -2.63
CA TYR A 24 -24.96 -10.25 -1.75
C TYR A 24 -24.72 -10.78 -0.34
N ASP A 25 -23.55 -10.47 0.20
CA ASP A 25 -23.28 -10.53 1.63
C ASP A 25 -23.59 -9.17 2.30
N PRO A 26 -23.63 -9.11 3.64
CA PRO A 26 -23.80 -7.85 4.36
C PRO A 26 -22.83 -6.78 3.84
N GLY A 27 -23.35 -5.57 3.62
CA GLY A 27 -22.61 -4.44 3.06
C GLY A 27 -22.74 -4.27 1.54
N ALA A 28 -23.43 -5.18 0.85
CA ALA A 28 -23.71 -5.03 -0.58
C ALA A 28 -25.22 -5.05 -0.86
N SER A 29 -25.63 -4.32 -1.88
CA SER A 29 -26.99 -4.24 -2.39
C SER A 29 -27.01 -3.92 -3.88
N ASP A 30 -28.22 -3.77 -4.46
CA ASP A 30 -28.40 -3.27 -5.83
C ASP A 30 -27.90 -1.83 -6.04
N ARG A 31 -27.78 -1.05 -4.97
CA ARG A 31 -27.51 0.38 -5.04
C ARG A 31 -26.19 0.80 -4.41
N GLU A 32 -25.68 0.03 -3.46
CA GLU A 32 -24.57 0.44 -2.59
C GLU A 32 -23.62 -0.72 -2.30
N ILE A 33 -22.34 -0.39 -2.16
CA ILE A 33 -21.29 -1.25 -1.60
C ILE A 33 -20.65 -0.48 -0.43
N LYS A 34 -20.77 -1.00 0.80
CA LYS A 34 -20.14 -0.44 2.00
C LYS A 34 -18.74 -1.00 2.17
N ILE A 35 -17.76 -0.11 2.25
CA ILE A 35 -16.33 -0.43 2.42
C ILE A 35 -15.83 0.23 3.70
N GLY A 36 -15.26 -0.55 4.61
CA GLY A 36 -14.71 -0.07 5.87
C GLY A 36 -13.22 0.26 5.77
N ASN A 37 -12.76 1.24 6.54
CA ASN A 37 -11.34 1.60 6.63
C ASN A 37 -11.01 2.09 8.05
N THR A 38 -9.81 1.83 8.50
CA THR A 38 -9.18 2.52 9.62
C THR A 38 -7.89 3.16 9.16
N ASN A 39 -7.67 4.42 9.54
CA ASN A 39 -6.52 5.20 9.11
C ASN A 39 -6.11 6.16 10.24
N PRO A 40 -4.81 6.42 10.46
CA PRO A 40 -4.39 7.38 11.48
C PRO A 40 -4.56 8.82 10.96
N TYR A 41 -5.73 9.40 11.16
CA TYR A 41 -5.94 10.82 10.90
C TYR A 41 -5.38 11.73 12.00
N SER A 42 -5.11 11.15 13.16
CA SER A 42 -4.47 11.78 14.31
C SER A 42 -3.24 10.97 14.79
N GLY A 43 -2.52 11.50 15.78
CA GLY A 43 -1.39 10.81 16.41
C GLY A 43 -0.08 10.85 15.61
N PRO A 44 0.93 10.05 16.03
CA PRO A 44 2.30 10.15 15.52
C PRO A 44 2.46 9.74 14.04
N ALA A 45 1.53 8.96 13.50
CA ALA A 45 1.54 8.52 12.11
C ALA A 45 0.51 9.27 11.23
N SER A 46 0.03 10.43 11.68
CA SER A 46 -1.05 11.20 11.02
C SER A 46 -0.74 11.66 9.59
N ALA A 47 0.54 11.72 9.20
CA ALA A 47 0.90 11.97 7.80
C ALA A 47 0.27 10.94 6.84
N TYR A 48 0.11 9.70 7.28
CA TYR A 48 -0.56 8.66 6.50
C TYR A 48 -2.08 8.86 6.34
N GLY A 49 -2.69 9.75 7.12
CA GLY A 49 -4.10 10.12 6.96
C GLY A 49 -4.44 10.62 5.56
N THR A 50 -3.45 11.13 4.84
CA THR A 50 -3.51 11.52 3.43
C THR A 50 -4.02 10.38 2.54
N ILE A 51 -3.62 9.13 2.81
CA ILE A 51 -4.05 7.95 2.04
C ILE A 51 -5.57 7.77 2.13
N GLY A 52 -6.12 7.76 3.34
CA GLY A 52 -7.56 7.59 3.54
C GLY A 52 -8.39 8.72 2.90
N LYS A 53 -7.88 9.96 2.96
CA LYS A 53 -8.52 11.12 2.31
C LYS A 53 -8.50 11.00 0.78
N SER A 54 -7.37 10.59 0.20
CA SER A 54 -7.22 10.37 -1.24
C SER A 54 -8.14 9.24 -1.74
N ILE A 55 -8.27 8.14 -0.98
CA ILE A 55 -9.20 7.05 -1.28
C ILE A 55 -10.65 7.52 -1.22
N ALA A 56 -11.03 8.30 -0.21
CA ALA A 56 -12.38 8.87 -0.10
C ALA A 56 -12.71 9.75 -1.30
N ALA A 57 -11.76 10.60 -1.72
CA ALA A 57 -11.90 11.43 -2.91
C ALA A 57 -12.01 10.58 -4.20
N TYR A 58 -11.25 9.49 -4.29
CA TYR A 58 -11.33 8.57 -5.43
C TYR A 58 -12.72 7.93 -5.53
N PHE A 59 -13.28 7.44 -4.43
CA PHE A 59 -14.63 6.88 -4.45
C PHE A 59 -15.71 7.94 -4.70
N LYS A 60 -15.50 9.19 -4.27
CA LYS A 60 -16.38 10.29 -4.66
C LYS A 60 -16.39 10.48 -6.17
N MET A 61 -15.23 10.49 -6.83
CA MET A 61 -15.11 10.53 -8.28
C MET A 61 -15.84 9.36 -8.95
N VAL A 62 -15.60 8.13 -8.47
CA VAL A 62 -16.28 6.93 -8.98
C VAL A 62 -17.79 7.06 -8.85
N ASN A 63 -18.28 7.57 -7.73
CA ASN A 63 -19.70 7.76 -7.48
C ASN A 63 -20.32 8.82 -8.40
N ASP A 64 -19.63 9.92 -8.66
CA ASP A 64 -20.08 10.95 -9.59
C ASP A 64 -20.18 10.42 -11.04
N GLN A 65 -19.36 9.43 -11.37
CA GLN A 65 -19.36 8.73 -12.67
C GLN A 65 -20.38 7.58 -12.76
N GLY A 66 -21.24 7.41 -11.78
CA GLY A 66 -22.30 6.38 -11.80
C GLY A 66 -22.02 5.17 -10.87
N GLY A 67 -20.88 5.15 -10.18
CA GLY A 67 -20.48 4.05 -9.30
C GLY A 67 -19.85 2.87 -10.04
N ILE A 68 -19.79 1.71 -9.39
CA ILE A 68 -19.26 0.47 -9.97
C ILE A 68 -20.43 -0.47 -10.28
N ASN A 69 -20.58 -0.84 -11.54
CA ASN A 69 -21.72 -1.65 -12.01
C ASN A 69 -23.07 -1.07 -11.52
N GLY A 70 -23.23 0.27 -11.55
CA GLY A 70 -24.41 0.99 -11.11
C GLY A 70 -24.58 1.15 -9.59
N ARG A 71 -23.61 0.71 -8.79
CA ARG A 71 -23.65 0.80 -7.31
C ARG A 71 -22.72 1.90 -6.81
N LYS A 72 -23.22 2.71 -5.90
CA LYS A 72 -22.39 3.72 -5.20
C LYS A 72 -21.51 3.06 -4.16
N ILE A 73 -20.32 3.59 -3.98
CA ILE A 73 -19.40 3.18 -2.92
C ILE A 73 -19.67 4.04 -1.69
N ASN A 74 -20.00 3.41 -0.59
CA ASN A 74 -20.10 4.03 0.73
C ASN A 74 -18.82 3.69 1.51
N PHE A 75 -17.86 4.61 1.50
CA PHE A 75 -16.58 4.44 2.17
C PHE A 75 -16.65 5.01 3.58
N ILE A 76 -16.60 4.13 4.59
CA ILE A 76 -16.68 4.46 6.01
C ILE A 76 -15.29 4.33 6.61
N SER A 77 -14.68 5.46 6.95
CA SER A 77 -13.31 5.52 7.47
C SER A 77 -13.26 6.11 8.87
N TYR A 78 -12.62 5.42 9.81
CA TYR A 78 -12.47 5.85 11.19
C TYR A 78 -11.00 6.13 11.55
N ASP A 79 -10.81 7.15 12.40
CA ASP A 79 -9.49 7.46 12.97
C ASP A 79 -9.11 6.45 14.06
N ASP A 80 -8.02 5.72 13.87
CA ASP A 80 -7.47 4.83 14.88
C ASP A 80 -6.22 5.39 15.58
N GLY A 81 -5.70 6.55 15.15
CA GLY A 81 -4.52 7.20 15.71
C GLY A 81 -3.26 6.34 15.66
N TYR A 82 -3.21 5.31 14.78
CA TYR A 82 -2.16 4.29 14.73
C TYR A 82 -2.06 3.47 16.04
N SER A 83 -3.19 3.28 16.70
CA SER A 83 -3.29 2.55 17.99
C SER A 83 -3.99 1.20 17.76
N PRO A 84 -3.28 0.06 17.89
CA PRO A 84 -3.88 -1.25 17.70
C PRO A 84 -5.16 -1.52 18.52
N PRO A 85 -5.26 -1.11 19.79
CA PRO A 85 -6.52 -1.23 20.55
C PRO A 85 -7.68 -0.46 19.91
N ARG A 86 -7.44 0.78 19.43
CA ARG A 86 -8.48 1.57 18.72
C ARG A 86 -8.81 0.96 17.37
N THR A 87 -7.82 0.41 16.66
CA THR A 87 -8.07 -0.31 15.41
C THR A 87 -9.02 -1.49 15.65
N VAL A 88 -8.84 -2.26 16.73
CA VAL A 88 -9.74 -3.38 17.09
C VAL A 88 -11.17 -2.87 17.36
N GLU A 89 -11.32 -1.79 18.11
CA GLU A 89 -12.63 -1.17 18.38
C GLU A 89 -13.32 -0.74 17.09
N MET A 90 -12.61 0.03 16.25
CA MET A 90 -13.17 0.56 14.99
C MET A 90 -13.46 -0.55 13.98
N ALA A 91 -12.63 -1.58 13.88
CA ALA A 91 -12.87 -2.72 13.01
C ALA A 91 -14.11 -3.50 13.42
N ARG A 92 -14.31 -3.72 14.73
CA ARG A 92 -15.55 -4.35 15.22
C ARG A 92 -16.79 -3.52 14.90
N LYS A 93 -16.71 -2.20 15.09
CA LYS A 93 -17.81 -1.29 14.74
C LYS A 93 -18.13 -1.38 13.24
N LEU A 94 -17.12 -1.32 12.36
CA LEU A 94 -17.31 -1.43 10.91
C LEU A 94 -17.94 -2.77 10.50
N VAL A 95 -17.49 -3.87 11.10
CA VAL A 95 -17.98 -5.21 10.75
C VAL A 95 -19.35 -5.52 11.36
N GLU A 96 -19.57 -5.20 12.64
CA GLU A 96 -20.73 -5.66 13.40
C GLU A 96 -21.88 -4.65 13.40
N GLN A 97 -21.60 -3.34 13.36
CA GLN A 97 -22.62 -2.27 13.39
C GLN A 97 -22.86 -1.68 12.00
N ASP A 98 -21.79 -1.23 11.32
CA ASP A 98 -21.91 -0.63 9.98
C ASP A 98 -22.13 -1.68 8.89
N GLN A 99 -21.81 -2.96 9.20
CA GLN A 99 -21.99 -4.11 8.31
C GLN A 99 -21.32 -3.91 6.96
N VAL A 100 -20.03 -3.57 6.95
CA VAL A 100 -19.28 -3.41 5.71
C VAL A 100 -19.10 -4.75 4.99
N LEU A 101 -19.02 -4.71 3.66
CA LEU A 101 -18.74 -5.88 2.84
C LEU A 101 -17.33 -6.40 3.14
N PHE A 102 -16.37 -5.48 3.22
CA PHE A 102 -14.98 -5.77 3.57
C PHE A 102 -14.29 -4.54 4.17
N MET A 103 -13.15 -4.76 4.84
CA MET A 103 -12.21 -3.71 5.22
C MET A 103 -11.21 -3.50 4.09
N PHE A 104 -10.87 -2.24 3.80
CA PHE A 104 -9.98 -1.87 2.71
C PHE A 104 -8.95 -0.85 3.18
N GLN A 105 -7.67 -1.14 2.91
CA GLN A 105 -6.57 -0.22 3.22
C GLN A 105 -6.49 0.18 4.70
N THR A 106 -6.83 -0.73 5.62
CA THR A 106 -6.47 -0.54 7.03
C THR A 106 -4.97 -0.32 7.12
N LEU A 107 -4.55 0.76 7.79
CA LEU A 107 -3.17 1.21 7.73
C LEU A 107 -2.33 0.74 8.91
N GLY A 108 -1.12 0.30 8.60
CA GLY A 108 -0.09 -0.03 9.57
C GLY A 108 -0.01 -1.51 9.94
N THR A 109 1.22 -2.00 10.09
CA THR A 109 1.46 -3.42 10.42
C THR A 109 0.90 -3.78 11.80
N PRO A 110 1.14 -3.02 12.90
CA PRO A 110 0.60 -3.37 14.20
C PRO A 110 -0.92 -3.32 14.24
N SER A 111 -1.55 -2.34 13.57
CA SER A 111 -3.00 -2.22 13.46
C SER A 111 -3.62 -3.41 12.74
N ASN A 112 -3.09 -3.78 11.57
CA ASN A 112 -3.57 -4.94 10.83
C ASN A 112 -3.33 -6.25 11.55
N THR A 113 -2.19 -6.41 12.25
CA THR A 113 -1.90 -7.58 13.08
C THR A 113 -2.95 -7.76 14.18
N ALA A 114 -3.36 -6.68 14.83
CA ALA A 114 -4.32 -6.73 15.94
C ALA A 114 -5.70 -7.24 15.52
N ILE A 115 -6.12 -7.00 14.28
CA ILE A 115 -7.43 -7.44 13.76
C ILE A 115 -7.36 -8.69 12.88
N HIS A 116 -6.17 -9.14 12.50
CA HIS A 116 -5.94 -10.18 11.50
C HIS A 116 -6.71 -11.48 11.80
N LYS A 117 -6.54 -12.02 13.03
CA LYS A 117 -7.23 -13.23 13.46
C LYS A 117 -8.75 -13.04 13.48
N TYR A 118 -9.23 -11.90 13.98
CA TYR A 118 -10.65 -11.58 14.04
C TYR A 118 -11.28 -11.55 12.63
N MET A 119 -10.65 -10.86 11.68
CA MET A 119 -11.15 -10.72 10.31
C MET A 119 -11.22 -12.09 9.61
N ASN A 120 -10.17 -12.93 9.76
CA ASN A 120 -10.14 -14.27 9.19
C ASN A 120 -11.21 -15.20 9.82
N MET A 121 -11.41 -15.15 11.15
CA MET A 121 -12.48 -15.91 11.82
C MET A 121 -13.88 -15.49 11.37
N LYS A 122 -14.11 -14.19 11.20
CA LYS A 122 -15.40 -13.65 10.74
C LYS A 122 -15.62 -13.82 9.23
N LYS A 123 -14.61 -14.27 8.50
CA LYS A 123 -14.61 -14.35 7.03
C LYS A 123 -15.00 -13.02 6.38
N VAL A 124 -14.48 -11.93 6.93
CA VAL A 124 -14.61 -10.58 6.38
C VAL A 124 -13.27 -10.22 5.74
N PRO A 125 -13.24 -9.93 4.43
CA PRO A 125 -11.99 -9.60 3.76
C PRO A 125 -11.28 -8.38 4.38
N GLN A 126 -9.98 -8.52 4.61
CA GLN A 126 -9.05 -7.46 4.96
C GLN A 126 -8.21 -7.18 3.71
N MET A 127 -8.75 -6.30 2.86
CA MET A 127 -8.33 -6.14 1.47
C MET A 127 -7.22 -5.14 1.32
N MET A 128 -6.18 -5.55 0.60
CA MET A 128 -5.11 -4.66 0.13
C MET A 128 -4.59 -3.77 1.27
N VAL A 129 -4.26 -4.41 2.41
CA VAL A 129 -3.85 -3.68 3.62
C VAL A 129 -2.72 -2.71 3.35
N ALA A 130 -2.75 -1.51 3.95
CA ALA A 130 -1.74 -0.47 3.76
C ALA A 130 -0.49 -0.76 4.62
N THR A 131 0.19 -1.84 4.29
CA THR A 131 1.45 -2.30 4.88
C THR A 131 2.08 -3.35 3.99
N GLY A 132 3.41 -3.34 3.89
CA GLY A 132 4.18 -4.31 3.10
C GLY A 132 4.72 -5.48 3.93
N ALA A 133 4.22 -5.73 5.16
CA ALA A 133 4.71 -6.86 5.92
C ALA A 133 4.46 -8.18 5.17
N THR A 134 5.50 -9.02 5.09
CA THR A 134 5.52 -10.23 4.26
C THR A 134 4.43 -11.24 4.64
N LYS A 135 3.98 -11.22 5.89
CA LYS A 135 2.93 -12.11 6.39
C LYS A 135 1.55 -11.94 5.74
N TRP A 136 1.32 -10.87 4.98
CA TRP A 136 0.06 -10.66 4.25
C TRP A 136 -0.04 -11.54 2.99
N ASN A 137 1.05 -12.15 2.54
CA ASN A 137 1.08 -13.15 1.48
C ASN A 137 1.01 -14.57 2.07
N ASP A 138 -0.14 -14.91 2.68
CA ASP A 138 -0.42 -16.23 3.26
C ASP A 138 -1.84 -16.71 2.89
N PRO A 139 -2.10 -17.01 1.61
CA PRO A 139 -3.44 -17.40 1.16
C PRO A 139 -3.95 -18.71 1.79
N LYS A 140 -3.04 -19.59 2.27
CA LYS A 140 -3.42 -20.88 2.89
C LYS A 140 -3.78 -20.74 4.36
N GLY A 141 -2.99 -19.98 5.12
CA GLY A 141 -3.22 -19.77 6.55
C GLY A 141 -4.23 -18.69 6.84
N ASN A 142 -4.25 -17.64 6.01
CA ASN A 142 -5.04 -16.43 6.22
C ASN A 142 -5.75 -15.97 4.93
N PRO A 143 -6.70 -16.77 4.39
CA PRO A 143 -7.30 -16.55 3.07
C PRO A 143 -8.16 -15.29 2.96
N TRP A 144 -8.40 -14.56 4.06
CA TRP A 144 -9.22 -13.36 4.11
C TRP A 144 -8.39 -12.07 4.23
N THR A 145 -7.06 -12.15 4.10
CA THR A 145 -6.16 -10.98 4.17
C THR A 145 -5.24 -10.94 2.98
N MET A 146 -5.11 -9.79 2.34
CA MET A 146 -4.24 -9.57 1.18
C MET A 146 -3.52 -8.23 1.30
N GLY A 147 -2.22 -8.20 0.96
CA GLY A 147 -1.44 -6.98 0.79
C GLY A 147 -1.73 -6.24 -0.51
N TRP A 148 -1.01 -5.13 -0.76
CA TRP A 148 -1.02 -4.43 -2.05
C TRP A 148 0.37 -3.93 -2.46
N GLN A 149 1.03 -3.19 -1.58
CA GLN A 149 2.35 -2.61 -1.84
C GLN A 149 3.47 -3.67 -1.79
N PRO A 150 4.66 -3.38 -2.33
CA PRO A 150 5.81 -4.28 -2.25
C PRO A 150 6.14 -4.68 -0.83
N ASN A 151 6.61 -5.93 -0.66
CA ASN A 151 6.90 -6.45 0.67
C ASN A 151 8.23 -5.90 1.23
N TYR A 152 8.26 -5.73 2.55
CA TYR A 152 9.38 -5.11 3.26
C TYR A 152 10.66 -5.95 3.24
N GLN A 153 10.55 -7.27 3.29
CA GLN A 153 11.75 -8.13 3.20
C GLN A 153 12.41 -7.99 1.83
N GLY A 154 11.62 -7.99 0.74
CA GLY A 154 12.14 -7.82 -0.62
C GLY A 154 12.80 -6.45 -0.81
N GLU A 155 12.20 -5.38 -0.30
CA GLU A 155 12.79 -4.04 -0.34
C GLU A 155 14.13 -4.00 0.40
N ALA A 156 14.20 -4.56 1.61
CA ALA A 156 15.43 -4.59 2.40
C ALA A 156 16.51 -5.47 1.75
N GLN A 157 16.14 -6.57 1.08
CA GLN A 157 17.08 -7.40 0.30
C GLN A 157 17.68 -6.62 -0.88
N ILE A 158 16.87 -5.78 -1.55
CA ILE A 158 17.36 -4.89 -2.62
C ILE A 158 18.37 -3.89 -2.07
N TYR A 159 18.11 -3.30 -0.90
CA TYR A 159 19.09 -2.42 -0.23
C TYR A 159 20.38 -3.15 0.10
N ALA A 160 20.29 -4.36 0.68
CA ALA A 160 21.45 -5.19 0.98
C ALA A 160 22.28 -5.49 -0.27
N GLN A 161 21.65 -5.90 -1.37
CA GLN A 161 22.31 -6.20 -2.64
C GLN A 161 23.01 -4.95 -3.22
N HIS A 162 22.34 -3.80 -3.17
CA HIS A 162 22.91 -2.55 -3.63
C HIS A 162 24.12 -2.13 -2.78
N ILE A 163 24.06 -2.30 -1.46
CA ILE A 163 25.17 -2.02 -0.53
C ILE A 163 26.35 -2.95 -0.85
N ILE A 164 26.12 -4.25 -0.93
CA ILE A 164 27.18 -5.22 -1.24
C ILE A 164 27.90 -4.89 -2.56
N LYS A 165 27.14 -4.43 -3.56
CA LYS A 165 27.67 -4.06 -4.88
C LYS A 165 28.45 -2.73 -4.85
N THR A 166 28.00 -1.73 -4.10
CA THR A 166 28.55 -0.37 -4.16
C THR A 166 29.50 -0.04 -3.03
N LYS A 167 29.37 -0.72 -1.88
CA LYS A 167 30.19 -0.55 -0.68
C LYS A 167 30.43 -1.90 0.01
N PRO A 168 31.25 -2.80 -0.54
CA PRO A 168 31.41 -4.18 -0.07
C PRO A 168 31.97 -4.31 1.36
N ASP A 169 32.60 -3.26 1.87
CA ASP A 169 33.19 -3.18 3.22
C ASP A 169 32.43 -2.20 4.14
N ALA A 170 31.18 -1.87 3.81
CA ALA A 170 30.38 -0.94 4.57
C ALA A 170 30.14 -1.40 6.02
N LYS A 171 30.12 -0.44 6.93
CA LYS A 171 29.59 -0.61 8.30
C LYS A 171 28.18 -0.06 8.33
N ILE A 172 27.21 -0.93 8.59
CA ILE A 172 25.79 -0.61 8.52
C ILE A 172 25.23 -0.37 9.91
N ALA A 173 24.55 0.76 10.10
CA ALA A 173 23.71 1.01 11.27
C ALA A 173 22.24 1.00 10.87
N VAL A 174 21.37 0.48 11.73
CA VAL A 174 19.93 0.33 11.45
C VAL A 174 19.12 0.99 12.56
N LEU A 175 18.19 1.87 12.19
CA LEU A 175 17.10 2.34 13.05
C LEU A 175 15.80 1.68 12.59
N TYR A 176 15.05 1.07 13.51
CA TYR A 176 13.79 0.41 13.15
C TYR A 176 12.71 0.58 14.22
N GLN A 177 11.45 0.61 13.80
CA GLN A 177 10.30 0.58 14.71
C GLN A 177 10.22 -0.78 15.41
N ASN A 178 10.04 -0.80 16.73
CA ASN A 178 10.07 -2.03 17.54
C ASN A 178 8.72 -2.79 17.45
N ASP A 179 8.35 -3.20 16.25
CA ASP A 179 7.19 -4.04 16.00
C ASP A 179 7.42 -4.93 14.77
N ASP A 180 6.37 -5.61 14.31
CA ASP A 180 6.43 -6.50 13.14
C ASP A 180 6.85 -5.77 11.86
N TYR A 181 6.54 -4.46 11.71
CA TYR A 181 6.98 -3.67 10.57
C TYR A 181 8.49 -3.54 10.51
N GLY A 182 9.10 -3.04 11.58
CA GLY A 182 10.55 -2.86 11.62
C GLY A 182 11.32 -4.19 11.60
N LYS A 183 10.79 -5.20 12.28
CA LYS A 183 11.40 -6.55 12.33
C LYS A 183 11.34 -7.27 10.98
N ASP A 184 10.30 -7.02 10.18
CA ASP A 184 10.17 -7.60 8.84
C ASP A 184 11.23 -7.03 7.87
N TYR A 185 11.47 -5.72 7.90
CA TYR A 185 12.59 -5.10 7.18
C TYR A 185 13.96 -5.63 7.66
N LEU A 186 14.13 -5.71 8.99
CA LEU A 186 15.39 -6.17 9.58
C LEU A 186 15.70 -7.61 9.15
N LYS A 187 14.69 -8.48 9.13
CA LYS A 187 14.82 -9.84 8.61
C LYS A 187 15.23 -9.83 7.13
N GLY A 188 14.59 -9.03 6.31
CA GLY A 188 14.93 -8.91 4.89
C GLY A 188 16.35 -8.41 4.66
N LEU A 189 16.81 -7.45 5.48
CA LEU A 189 18.19 -6.95 5.42
C LEU A 189 19.20 -8.05 5.80
N HIS A 190 18.95 -8.79 6.89
CA HIS A 190 19.79 -9.91 7.30
C HIS A 190 19.86 -11.00 6.22
N ASP A 191 18.72 -11.36 5.64
CA ASP A 191 18.66 -12.38 4.58
C ASP A 191 19.38 -11.92 3.31
N GLY A 192 19.21 -10.64 2.93
CA GLY A 192 19.88 -10.05 1.77
C GLY A 192 21.40 -9.92 1.91
N LEU A 193 21.89 -9.66 3.12
CA LEU A 193 23.33 -9.64 3.43
C LEU A 193 23.92 -11.06 3.52
N GLY A 194 23.14 -12.06 3.90
CA GLY A 194 23.56 -13.44 3.99
C GLY A 194 24.84 -13.65 4.83
N ALA A 195 25.90 -14.16 4.24
CA ALA A 195 27.18 -14.35 4.93
C ALA A 195 27.85 -13.03 5.38
N LYS A 196 27.44 -11.89 4.84
CA LYS A 196 27.96 -10.56 5.17
C LYS A 196 27.16 -9.85 6.29
N LYS A 197 26.37 -10.56 7.09
CA LYS A 197 25.61 -9.98 8.23
C LYS A 197 26.46 -9.18 9.21
N SER A 198 27.73 -9.53 9.35
CA SER A 198 28.69 -8.78 10.19
C SER A 198 28.95 -7.35 9.73
N MET A 199 28.51 -6.96 8.52
CA MET A 199 28.48 -5.57 8.08
C MET A 199 27.56 -4.71 8.98
N ILE A 200 26.52 -5.29 9.59
CA ILE A 200 25.66 -4.59 10.53
C ILE A 200 26.40 -4.46 11.87
N VAL A 201 26.86 -3.27 12.18
CA VAL A 201 27.62 -2.96 13.40
C VAL A 201 26.75 -2.47 14.55
N LYS A 202 25.55 -1.97 14.24
CA LYS A 202 24.61 -1.46 15.26
C LYS A 202 23.17 -1.49 14.76
N GLU A 203 22.28 -2.02 15.60
CA GLU A 203 20.83 -1.95 15.46
C GLU A 203 20.25 -1.28 16.67
N VAL A 204 19.36 -0.31 16.48
CA VAL A 204 18.65 0.41 17.55
C VAL A 204 17.19 0.53 17.16
N SER A 205 16.31 0.21 18.08
CA SER A 205 14.87 0.37 17.89
C SER A 205 14.34 1.67 18.47
N TYR A 206 13.14 2.06 18.05
CA TYR A 206 12.33 3.10 18.67
C TYR A 206 10.88 2.61 18.82
N GLU A 207 10.15 3.23 19.75
CA GLU A 207 8.72 3.00 19.93
C GLU A 207 7.92 4.14 19.28
N VAL A 208 6.72 3.84 18.78
CA VAL A 208 5.82 4.86 18.20
C VAL A 208 5.44 5.93 19.21
N SER A 209 5.48 5.59 20.50
CA SER A 209 5.23 6.51 21.62
C SER A 209 6.41 7.41 21.97
N ASP A 210 7.61 7.16 21.41
CA ASP A 210 8.77 7.99 21.68
C ASP A 210 8.54 9.43 21.20
N PRO A 211 8.99 10.42 21.95
CA PRO A 211 8.87 11.81 21.51
C PRO A 211 9.79 12.12 20.33
N THR A 212 11.02 11.58 20.35
CA THR A 212 12.06 11.75 19.33
C THR A 212 12.91 10.49 19.18
N VAL A 213 13.74 10.44 18.12
CA VAL A 213 14.76 9.41 17.90
C VAL A 213 16.19 9.95 18.01
N ASP A 214 16.35 11.10 18.65
CA ASP A 214 17.64 11.80 18.74
C ASP A 214 18.73 10.96 19.41
N SER A 215 18.38 10.29 20.52
CA SER A 215 19.33 9.43 21.24
C SER A 215 19.74 8.20 20.45
N GLN A 216 18.80 7.62 19.70
CA GLN A 216 19.06 6.49 18.80
C GLN A 216 20.03 6.90 17.68
N ILE A 217 19.84 8.07 17.07
CA ILE A 217 20.74 8.57 16.02
C ILE A 217 22.14 8.84 16.56
N VAL A 218 22.28 9.40 17.75
CA VAL A 218 23.60 9.59 18.40
C VAL A 218 24.31 8.25 18.62
N GLN A 219 23.58 7.22 19.11
CA GLN A 219 24.13 5.87 19.28
C GLN A 219 24.57 5.23 17.95
N LEU A 220 23.77 5.40 16.89
CA LEU A 220 24.08 4.86 15.57
C LEU A 220 25.31 5.55 14.97
N ALA A 221 25.41 6.87 15.09
CA ALA A 221 26.57 7.64 14.64
C ALA A 221 27.87 7.24 15.38
N ALA A 222 27.78 6.99 16.68
CA ALA A 222 28.91 6.56 17.49
C ALA A 222 29.46 5.16 17.15
N SER A 223 28.69 4.35 16.39
CA SER A 223 29.14 3.03 15.93
C SER A 223 30.20 3.08 14.82
N GLY A 224 30.46 4.25 14.25
CA GLY A 224 31.35 4.43 13.10
C GLY A 224 30.78 3.88 11.79
N ALA A 225 29.46 3.68 11.72
CA ALA A 225 28.78 3.25 10.50
C ALA A 225 28.83 4.31 9.42
N ASP A 226 29.06 3.87 8.16
CA ASP A 226 29.08 4.71 6.97
C ASP A 226 27.90 4.44 6.02
N VAL A 227 27.00 3.50 6.42
CA VAL A 227 25.68 3.26 5.83
C VAL A 227 24.64 3.29 6.93
N PHE A 228 23.52 3.97 6.68
CA PHE A 228 22.39 4.06 7.60
C PHE A 228 21.12 3.53 6.91
N ILE A 229 20.50 2.51 7.50
CA ILE A 229 19.18 1.98 7.10
C ILE A 229 18.14 2.57 8.05
N ASN A 230 17.28 3.42 7.49
CA ASN A 230 16.27 4.17 8.23
C ASN A 230 14.89 3.56 8.00
N ILE A 231 14.44 2.70 8.92
CA ILE A 231 13.16 1.97 8.87
C ILE A 231 12.20 2.63 9.86
N THR A 232 11.68 3.79 9.48
CA THR A 232 10.88 4.63 10.35
C THR A 232 9.60 5.12 9.67
N THR A 233 8.58 5.43 10.46
CA THR A 233 7.37 6.13 10.00
C THR A 233 7.65 7.64 9.81
N PRO A 234 6.81 8.39 9.09
CA PRO A 234 7.12 9.75 8.60
C PRO A 234 7.69 10.74 9.61
N LYS A 235 7.08 10.85 10.81
CA LYS A 235 7.57 11.73 11.87
C LYS A 235 9.02 11.42 12.25
N PHE A 236 9.29 10.15 12.49
CA PHE A 236 10.60 9.67 12.94
C PHE A 236 11.63 9.66 11.81
N ALA A 237 11.19 9.44 10.56
CA ALA A 237 12.05 9.59 9.39
C ALA A 237 12.58 11.02 9.27
N ALA A 238 11.71 12.02 9.36
CA ALA A 238 12.10 13.43 9.33
C ALA A 238 13.04 13.80 10.49
N GLN A 239 12.78 13.29 11.69
CA GLN A 239 13.65 13.51 12.85
C GLN A 239 15.03 12.86 12.67
N ALA A 240 15.07 11.60 12.20
CA ALA A 240 16.31 10.87 11.99
C ALA A 240 17.22 11.53 10.95
N ILE A 241 16.64 11.94 9.80
CA ILE A 241 17.37 12.64 8.74
C ILE A 241 17.96 13.95 9.28
N ARG A 242 17.13 14.78 9.94
CA ARG A 242 17.55 16.05 10.49
C ARG A 242 18.65 15.87 11.52
N LYS A 243 18.45 14.96 12.48
CA LYS A 243 19.42 14.73 13.55
C LYS A 243 20.75 14.22 13.05
N ALA A 244 20.77 13.28 12.08
CA ALA A 244 22.00 12.79 11.47
C ALA A 244 22.81 13.94 10.85
N TYR A 245 22.13 14.80 10.09
CA TYR A 245 22.74 15.99 9.48
C TYR A 245 23.29 16.96 10.54
N ASP A 246 22.48 17.29 11.55
CA ASP A 246 22.81 18.32 12.56
C ASP A 246 24.01 17.92 13.43
N ILE A 247 24.24 16.62 13.66
CA ILE A 247 25.42 16.12 14.37
C ILE A 247 26.61 15.85 13.46
N GLY A 248 26.50 16.16 12.16
CA GLY A 248 27.57 15.94 11.19
C GLY A 248 27.78 14.50 10.74
N TRP A 249 26.87 13.57 11.08
CA TRP A 249 26.93 12.19 10.60
C TRP A 249 26.40 12.11 9.17
N LYS A 250 27.25 11.70 8.23
CA LYS A 250 26.98 11.70 6.79
C LYS A 250 27.13 10.30 6.16
N PRO A 251 26.38 9.30 6.61
CA PRO A 251 26.39 7.98 6.00
C PRO A 251 25.68 8.00 4.63
N VAL A 252 25.90 6.99 3.81
CA VAL A 252 24.97 6.67 2.73
C VAL A 252 23.66 6.18 3.38
N GLN A 253 22.58 6.93 3.17
CA GLN A 253 21.32 6.63 3.88
C GLN A 253 20.28 6.02 2.95
N TYR A 254 19.75 4.87 3.35
CA TYR A 254 18.59 4.22 2.76
C TYR A 254 17.36 4.51 3.61
N LEU A 255 16.32 5.03 3.00
CA LEU A 255 15.04 5.33 3.62
C LEU A 255 13.98 4.37 3.08
N ASN A 256 13.24 3.73 3.95
CA ASN A 256 12.14 2.85 3.55
C ASN A 256 11.06 3.58 2.74
N ASN A 257 10.49 2.91 1.75
CA ASN A 257 9.59 3.53 0.76
C ASN A 257 8.32 4.17 1.34
N VAL A 258 7.87 3.72 2.51
CA VAL A 258 6.66 4.24 3.15
C VAL A 258 6.86 5.62 3.81
N SER A 259 8.09 6.15 3.83
CA SER A 259 8.44 7.44 4.46
C SER A 259 9.17 8.39 3.51
N ILE A 260 8.92 8.31 2.22
CA ILE A 260 9.65 9.09 1.20
C ILE A 260 8.93 10.37 0.74
N GLY A 261 7.75 10.65 1.27
CA GLY A 261 6.93 11.79 0.87
C GLY A 261 7.70 13.11 0.96
N ILE A 262 7.84 13.83 -0.17
CA ILE A 262 8.57 15.10 -0.18
C ILE A 262 7.87 16.11 0.73
N GLY A 263 6.55 16.24 0.63
CA GLY A 263 5.77 17.17 1.45
C GLY A 263 5.69 16.77 2.92
N SER A 264 5.46 15.48 3.19
CA SER A 264 5.17 14.96 4.53
C SER A 264 6.41 14.57 5.34
N VAL A 265 7.55 14.32 4.68
CA VAL A 265 8.79 13.84 5.35
C VAL A 265 9.99 14.72 5.04
N LEU A 266 10.33 14.88 3.74
CA LEU A 266 11.60 15.53 3.38
C LEU A 266 11.57 17.04 3.61
N THR A 267 10.45 17.71 3.36
CA THR A 267 10.30 19.14 3.69
C THR A 267 10.43 19.40 5.21
N PRO A 268 9.72 18.67 6.09
CA PRO A 268 9.96 18.78 7.53
C PRO A 268 11.38 18.39 7.98
N ALA A 269 12.05 17.46 7.30
CA ALA A 269 13.42 17.09 7.60
C ALA A 269 14.42 18.19 7.22
N GLY A 270 14.14 18.91 6.15
CA GLY A 270 15.03 19.82 5.41
C GLY A 270 15.43 19.18 4.08
N LEU A 271 15.04 19.79 2.96
CA LEU A 271 15.33 19.24 1.64
C LEU A 271 16.84 19.15 1.37
N ASP A 272 17.60 20.13 1.83
CA ASP A 272 19.06 20.17 1.80
C ASP A 272 19.69 19.04 2.62
N LYS A 273 19.10 18.70 3.76
CA LYS A 273 19.52 17.62 4.65
C LYS A 273 19.18 16.22 4.11
N SER A 274 18.27 16.17 3.15
CA SER A 274 17.75 14.94 2.54
C SER A 274 18.48 14.56 1.24
N VAL A 275 19.41 15.39 0.76
CA VAL A 275 20.14 15.13 -0.50
C VAL A 275 20.94 13.83 -0.40
N GLY A 276 20.80 12.97 -1.39
CA GLY A 276 21.52 11.70 -1.47
C GLY A 276 20.81 10.50 -0.85
N LEU A 277 19.65 10.71 -0.20
CA LEU A 277 18.82 9.59 0.28
C LEU A 277 18.51 8.61 -0.85
N LEU A 278 18.59 7.32 -0.54
CA LEU A 278 18.27 6.21 -1.42
C LEU A 278 17.00 5.51 -0.95
N THR A 279 16.18 5.07 -1.90
CA THR A 279 14.98 4.27 -1.63
C THR A 279 14.58 3.48 -2.87
N VAL A 280 13.45 2.77 -2.80
CA VAL A 280 12.80 2.16 -3.96
C VAL A 280 11.51 2.88 -4.31
N ALA A 281 11.12 2.81 -5.58
CA ALA A 281 9.86 3.29 -6.11
C ALA A 281 9.13 2.18 -6.86
N TYR A 282 7.80 2.23 -6.81
CA TYR A 282 6.88 1.44 -7.64
C TYR A 282 5.75 2.32 -8.20
N LEU A 283 5.57 3.50 -7.63
CA LEU A 283 4.65 4.55 -8.08
C LEU A 283 5.39 5.61 -8.89
N LYS A 284 4.69 6.27 -9.78
CA LYS A 284 5.15 7.51 -10.42
C LYS A 284 5.17 8.63 -9.37
N GLU A 285 6.32 9.22 -9.16
CA GLU A 285 6.47 10.36 -8.25
C GLU A 285 5.84 11.62 -8.85
N PRO A 286 5.02 12.37 -8.08
CA PRO A 286 4.33 13.56 -8.61
C PRO A 286 5.27 14.64 -9.13
N ASN A 287 6.48 14.74 -8.56
CA ASN A 287 7.49 15.75 -8.87
C ASN A 287 8.53 15.29 -9.89
N ASP A 288 8.50 14.02 -10.32
CA ASP A 288 9.43 13.52 -11.32
C ASP A 288 9.10 14.15 -12.67
N LYS A 289 10.04 14.94 -13.21
CA LYS A 289 9.89 15.61 -14.51
C LYS A 289 9.64 14.66 -15.67
N GLN A 290 10.08 13.40 -15.55
CA GLN A 290 9.78 12.38 -16.57
C GLN A 290 8.28 12.11 -16.71
N PHE A 291 7.49 12.42 -15.66
CA PHE A 291 6.04 12.27 -15.64
C PHE A 291 5.28 13.61 -15.69
N GLU A 292 5.94 14.71 -16.00
CA GLU A 292 5.29 16.03 -16.08
C GLU A 292 4.16 16.03 -17.12
N ASN A 293 4.40 15.45 -18.28
CA ASN A 293 3.44 15.34 -19.40
C ASN A 293 2.85 13.91 -19.54
N ASP A 294 3.02 13.05 -18.54
CA ASP A 294 2.43 11.71 -18.55
C ASP A 294 0.90 11.82 -18.41
N ALA A 295 0.17 11.13 -19.29
CA ALA A 295 -1.29 11.21 -19.37
C ALA A 295 -1.96 10.78 -18.05
N ALA A 296 -1.46 9.71 -17.41
CA ALA A 296 -2.00 9.23 -16.15
C ALA A 296 -1.75 10.22 -15.00
N MET A 297 -0.56 10.81 -14.95
CA MET A 297 -0.25 11.82 -13.94
C MET A 297 -1.00 13.14 -14.19
N THR A 298 -1.28 13.48 -15.43
CA THR A 298 -2.17 14.61 -15.77
C THR A 298 -3.60 14.35 -15.28
N GLN A 299 -4.16 13.17 -15.52
CA GLN A 299 -5.47 12.77 -15.00
C GLN A 299 -5.51 12.76 -13.47
N TRP A 300 -4.44 12.27 -12.83
CA TRP A 300 -4.32 12.32 -11.37
C TRP A 300 -4.30 13.77 -10.85
N ARG A 301 -3.57 14.69 -11.49
CA ARG A 301 -3.58 16.12 -11.09
C ARG A 301 -4.96 16.76 -11.25
N GLU A 302 -5.68 16.43 -12.31
CA GLU A 302 -7.08 16.87 -12.52
C GLU A 302 -8.01 16.29 -11.46
N PHE A 303 -7.86 15.00 -11.13
CA PHE A 303 -8.56 14.38 -10.03
C PHE A 303 -8.30 15.10 -8.71
N MET A 304 -7.05 15.39 -8.36
CA MET A 304 -6.69 16.12 -7.15
C MET A 304 -7.37 17.49 -7.09
N LYS A 305 -7.27 18.27 -8.17
CA LYS A 305 -7.91 19.60 -8.25
C LYS A 305 -9.41 19.55 -8.04
N LYS A 306 -10.07 18.55 -8.57
CA LYS A 306 -11.54 18.46 -8.55
C LYS A 306 -12.09 17.82 -7.28
N TYR A 307 -11.47 16.76 -6.80
CA TYR A 307 -12.00 15.89 -5.75
C TYR A 307 -11.26 15.99 -4.43
N TYR A 308 -10.00 16.45 -4.45
CA TYR A 308 -9.19 16.64 -3.24
C TYR A 308 -8.31 17.91 -3.33
N PRO A 309 -8.94 19.11 -3.47
CA PRO A 309 -8.21 20.38 -3.67
C PRO A 309 -7.27 20.75 -2.51
N ASP A 310 -7.58 20.30 -1.28
CA ASP A 310 -6.72 20.52 -0.10
C ASP A 310 -5.55 19.53 -0.03
N GLY A 311 -5.49 18.54 -0.91
CA GLY A 311 -4.44 17.54 -0.96
C GLY A 311 -3.17 18.07 -1.63
N SER A 312 -2.00 17.69 -1.09
CA SER A 312 -0.71 18.06 -1.64
C SER A 312 -0.46 17.41 -3.01
N LEU A 313 -0.13 18.22 -4.02
CA LEU A 313 0.25 17.73 -5.35
C LEU A 313 1.69 17.19 -5.42
N ILE A 314 2.44 17.28 -4.32
CA ILE A 314 3.83 16.81 -4.24
C ILE A 314 4.00 15.63 -3.28
N ASP A 315 2.92 15.12 -2.71
CA ASP A 315 2.94 13.98 -1.80
C ASP A 315 2.51 12.71 -2.52
N ASN A 316 3.43 11.75 -2.62
CA ASN A 316 3.19 10.46 -3.28
C ASN A 316 2.14 9.58 -2.57
N LEU A 317 1.82 9.85 -1.29
CA LEU A 317 0.73 9.16 -0.59
C LEU A 317 -0.64 9.44 -1.24
N ASN A 318 -0.80 10.59 -1.93
CA ASN A 318 -1.99 10.87 -2.73
C ASN A 318 -2.03 10.04 -4.01
N VAL A 319 -0.89 9.82 -4.65
CA VAL A 319 -0.79 8.90 -5.80
C VAL A 319 -1.08 7.47 -5.35
N TYR A 320 -0.57 7.07 -4.18
CA TYR A 320 -0.83 5.76 -3.58
C TYR A 320 -2.33 5.52 -3.39
N GLY A 321 -3.05 6.43 -2.72
CA GLY A 321 -4.49 6.30 -2.48
C GLY A 321 -5.32 6.20 -3.76
N TYR A 322 -4.97 6.99 -4.77
CA TYR A 322 -5.58 6.93 -6.10
C TYR A 322 -5.33 5.59 -6.79
N SER A 323 -4.09 5.09 -6.74
CA SER A 323 -3.66 3.85 -7.41
C SER A 323 -4.32 2.61 -6.82
N VAL A 324 -4.37 2.51 -5.50
CA VAL A 324 -5.03 1.38 -4.83
C VAL A 324 -6.55 1.45 -4.99
N GLY A 325 -7.11 2.66 -5.09
CA GLY A 325 -8.51 2.89 -5.47
C GLY A 325 -8.83 2.31 -6.85
N GLN A 326 -7.97 2.51 -7.85
CA GLN A 326 -8.12 1.88 -9.18
C GLN A 326 -8.10 0.35 -9.10
N THR A 327 -7.22 -0.20 -8.27
CA THR A 327 -7.11 -1.67 -8.12
C THR A 327 -8.37 -2.28 -7.52
N ILE A 328 -8.90 -1.73 -6.43
CA ILE A 328 -10.13 -2.27 -5.82
C ILE A 328 -11.37 -2.03 -6.70
N ALA A 329 -11.41 -0.92 -7.45
CA ALA A 329 -12.47 -0.68 -8.42
C ALA A 329 -12.48 -1.75 -9.52
N GLN A 330 -11.31 -2.19 -9.99
CA GLN A 330 -11.18 -3.29 -10.94
C GLN A 330 -11.70 -4.61 -10.35
N VAL A 331 -11.33 -4.96 -9.12
CA VAL A 331 -11.84 -6.15 -8.42
C VAL A 331 -13.37 -6.13 -8.33
N LEU A 332 -13.95 -5.00 -7.92
CA LEU A 332 -15.39 -4.86 -7.79
C LEU A 332 -16.12 -4.92 -9.15
N LYS A 333 -15.52 -4.38 -10.23
CA LYS A 333 -16.05 -4.56 -11.60
C LYS A 333 -16.11 -6.02 -11.99
N GLN A 334 -15.08 -6.79 -11.68
CA GLN A 334 -15.02 -8.23 -11.96
C GLN A 334 -16.03 -9.04 -11.12
N CYS A 335 -16.41 -8.58 -9.93
CA CYS A 335 -17.43 -9.23 -9.11
C CYS A 335 -18.82 -9.22 -9.75
N GLY A 336 -19.12 -8.22 -10.56
CA GLY A 336 -20.44 -8.07 -11.21
C GLY A 336 -21.57 -8.04 -10.19
N ASP A 337 -22.54 -8.92 -10.36
CA ASP A 337 -23.70 -9.07 -9.48
C ASP A 337 -23.50 -10.09 -8.34
N ASN A 338 -22.29 -10.67 -8.24
CA ASN A 338 -21.92 -11.54 -7.14
C ASN A 338 -21.00 -10.80 -6.17
N LEU A 339 -21.59 -10.03 -5.26
CA LEU A 339 -20.90 -9.29 -4.21
C LEU A 339 -20.93 -10.06 -2.88
N THR A 340 -20.55 -11.33 -2.92
CA THR A 340 -20.22 -12.09 -1.71
C THR A 340 -18.76 -11.86 -1.33
N ARG A 341 -18.45 -11.91 -0.04
CA ARG A 341 -17.07 -11.74 0.48
C ARG A 341 -16.10 -12.76 -0.12
N GLU A 342 -16.58 -13.98 -0.29
CA GLU A 342 -15.82 -15.06 -0.94
C GLU A 342 -15.49 -14.70 -2.42
N ASN A 343 -16.47 -14.18 -3.17
CA ASN A 343 -16.21 -13.78 -4.55
C ASN A 343 -15.28 -12.56 -4.63
N VAL A 344 -15.37 -11.61 -3.72
CA VAL A 344 -14.46 -10.47 -3.66
C VAL A 344 -13.02 -10.95 -3.48
N MET A 345 -12.75 -11.87 -2.54
CA MET A 345 -11.43 -12.47 -2.35
C MET A 345 -10.98 -13.25 -3.60
N ARG A 346 -11.86 -14.03 -4.19
CA ARG A 346 -11.55 -14.80 -5.41
C ARG A 346 -11.19 -13.91 -6.59
N GLN A 347 -11.90 -12.80 -6.80
CA GLN A 347 -11.57 -11.84 -7.86
C GLN A 347 -10.26 -11.09 -7.56
N ALA A 348 -10.02 -10.74 -6.30
CA ALA A 348 -8.76 -10.14 -5.88
C ALA A 348 -7.57 -11.09 -6.06
N ALA A 349 -7.76 -12.39 -5.84
CA ALA A 349 -6.76 -13.43 -6.09
C ALA A 349 -6.64 -13.84 -7.58
N ASN A 350 -7.29 -13.12 -8.48
CA ASN A 350 -7.29 -13.39 -9.92
C ASN A 350 -7.06 -12.13 -10.76
N ILE A 351 -6.30 -11.20 -10.25
CA ILE A 351 -5.82 -10.05 -11.02
C ILE A 351 -4.64 -10.54 -11.87
N LYS A 352 -4.72 -10.38 -13.19
CA LYS A 352 -3.66 -10.83 -14.10
C LYS A 352 -3.07 -9.66 -14.85
N ARG A 353 -1.80 -9.37 -14.57
CA ARG A 353 -1.00 -8.34 -15.23
C ARG A 353 -1.76 -7.01 -15.39
N TYR A 354 -2.50 -6.63 -14.35
CA TYR A 354 -3.31 -5.41 -14.38
C TYR A 354 -2.40 -4.18 -14.31
N ARG A 355 -2.55 -3.33 -15.31
CA ARG A 355 -1.83 -2.06 -15.35
C ARG A 355 -2.63 -1.00 -14.60
N VAL A 356 -2.08 -0.53 -13.51
CA VAL A 356 -2.50 0.71 -12.84
C VAL A 356 -1.64 1.82 -13.41
N ASP A 357 -2.26 2.81 -14.05
CA ASP A 357 -1.53 3.78 -14.88
C ASP A 357 -0.57 4.70 -14.12
N THR A 358 -0.75 4.80 -12.80
CA THR A 358 0.11 5.55 -11.88
C THR A 358 1.25 4.73 -11.27
N LEU A 359 1.35 3.43 -11.56
CA LEU A 359 2.54 2.64 -11.28
C LEU A 359 3.65 2.94 -12.30
N LEU A 360 4.89 2.65 -11.92
CA LEU A 360 6.03 2.78 -12.83
C LEU A 360 5.88 1.89 -14.07
N PRO A 361 6.43 2.31 -15.22
CA PRO A 361 6.51 1.44 -16.38
C PRO A 361 7.18 0.10 -16.03
N GLY A 362 6.53 -0.99 -16.39
CA GLY A 362 7.00 -2.36 -16.08
C GLY A 362 6.50 -2.92 -14.73
N VAL A 363 5.97 -2.09 -13.85
CA VAL A 363 5.33 -2.53 -12.59
C VAL A 363 3.86 -2.84 -12.86
N LEU A 364 3.44 -4.03 -12.50
CA LEU A 364 2.08 -4.52 -12.71
C LEU A 364 1.49 -5.04 -11.40
N VAL A 365 0.17 -5.06 -11.32
CA VAL A 365 -0.56 -5.77 -10.27
C VAL A 365 -0.89 -7.16 -10.78
N ASP A 366 -0.39 -8.18 -10.10
CA ASP A 366 -0.60 -9.59 -10.45
C ASP A 366 -0.82 -10.40 -9.17
N THR A 367 -1.83 -11.28 -9.16
CA THR A 367 -2.17 -12.11 -8.01
C THR A 367 -2.52 -13.52 -8.44
N GLY A 368 -2.52 -14.45 -7.52
CA GLY A 368 -2.89 -15.84 -7.75
C GLY A 368 -3.55 -16.48 -6.54
N ALA A 369 -4.09 -17.68 -6.74
CA ALA A 369 -4.69 -18.44 -5.65
C ALA A 369 -3.70 -18.76 -4.52
N ASP A 370 -2.42 -18.89 -4.86
CA ASP A 370 -1.31 -19.15 -3.94
C ASP A 370 -0.40 -17.93 -3.72
N ASP A 371 -0.86 -16.73 -4.13
CA ASP A 371 -0.04 -15.54 -4.09
C ASP A 371 -0.88 -14.25 -3.92
N PHE A 372 -0.76 -13.66 -2.73
CA PHE A 372 -1.42 -12.44 -2.28
C PHE A 372 -0.45 -11.25 -2.20
N ALA A 373 0.65 -11.26 -2.99
CA ALA A 373 1.59 -10.16 -3.15
C ALA A 373 1.37 -9.42 -4.49
N PRO A 374 0.44 -8.45 -4.58
CA PRO A 374 0.02 -7.88 -5.85
C PRO A 374 1.11 -7.12 -6.60
N ILE A 375 2.03 -6.46 -5.90
CA ILE A 375 3.14 -5.69 -6.47
C ILE A 375 4.46 -6.22 -5.92
N GLU A 376 5.33 -6.73 -6.81
CA GLU A 376 6.61 -7.33 -6.43
C GLU A 376 7.81 -6.62 -7.09
N SER A 377 7.55 -5.69 -8.01
CA SER A 377 8.60 -5.01 -8.77
C SER A 377 8.80 -3.57 -8.30
N VAL A 378 10.05 -3.17 -8.14
CA VAL A 378 10.45 -1.82 -7.72
C VAL A 378 11.69 -1.37 -8.48
N GLN A 379 11.98 -0.06 -8.45
CA GLN A 379 13.20 0.54 -9.02
C GLN A 379 13.88 1.42 -7.97
N LEU A 380 15.20 1.40 -7.90
CA LEU A 380 15.95 2.31 -7.03
C LEU A 380 15.80 3.77 -7.47
N GLN A 381 15.78 4.67 -6.49
CA GLN A 381 15.79 6.12 -6.72
C GLN A 381 16.63 6.83 -5.66
N ARG A 382 17.12 8.05 -6.02
CA ARG A 382 17.91 8.91 -5.16
C ARG A 382 17.31 10.32 -5.14
N PHE A 383 17.26 10.92 -3.96
CA PHE A 383 16.80 12.31 -3.82
C PHE A 383 17.92 13.31 -4.15
N ASN A 384 17.63 14.27 -5.02
CA ASN A 384 18.61 15.28 -5.48
C ASN A 384 18.47 16.65 -4.77
N GLY A 385 17.57 16.76 -3.80
CA GLY A 385 17.22 18.01 -3.10
C GLY A 385 15.93 18.67 -3.61
N LYS A 386 15.37 18.19 -4.72
CA LYS A 386 14.12 18.71 -5.32
C LYS A 386 13.15 17.58 -5.69
N GLU A 387 13.67 16.53 -6.27
CA GLU A 387 12.90 15.40 -6.80
C GLU A 387 13.64 14.08 -6.61
N TRP A 388 12.91 12.97 -6.68
CA TRP A 388 13.46 11.64 -6.69
C TRP A 388 13.88 11.28 -8.12
N ILE A 389 15.15 10.88 -8.30
CA ILE A 389 15.71 10.45 -9.59
C ILE A 389 15.88 8.94 -9.57
N ARG A 390 15.16 8.26 -10.43
CA ARG A 390 15.26 6.80 -10.59
C ARG A 390 16.55 6.42 -11.30
N PHE A 391 17.10 5.28 -10.93
CA PHE A 391 18.29 4.71 -11.56
C PHE A 391 18.27 3.17 -11.49
N GLY A 392 19.12 2.55 -12.32
CA GLY A 392 19.14 1.08 -12.43
C GLY A 392 17.90 0.51 -13.11
N GLU A 393 17.81 -0.80 -13.12
CA GLU A 393 16.70 -1.54 -13.72
C GLU A 393 15.57 -1.73 -12.72
N VAL A 394 14.37 -2.08 -13.21
CA VAL A 394 13.27 -2.57 -12.37
C VAL A 394 13.66 -3.94 -11.84
N MET A 395 13.62 -4.10 -10.53
CA MET A 395 14.02 -5.32 -9.81
C MET A 395 12.81 -5.97 -9.17
N GLY A 396 12.89 -7.28 -8.96
CA GLY A 396 11.76 -8.07 -8.47
C GLY A 396 10.82 -8.46 -9.62
N GLY A 397 9.68 -9.04 -9.28
CA GLY A 397 8.75 -9.65 -10.22
C GLY A 397 9.02 -11.15 -10.37
N ARG A 398 8.01 -11.84 -10.90
CA ARG A 398 8.05 -13.29 -11.17
C ARG A 398 8.78 -13.60 -12.45
#